data_ff05d4bcaabb27bf5440644273938557
#
_entry.id   ff05d4bcaabb27bf5440644273938557
#
_cell.length_a   1.000
_cell.length_b   1.000
_cell.length_c   1.000
_cell.angle_alpha   90.00
_cell.angle_beta   90.00
_cell.angle_gamma   90.00
#
_symmetry.space_group_name_H-M   'P 1'
#
loop_
_entity.id
_entity.type
_entity.pdbx_description
1 polymer ?
#
loop_
_entity_poly.entity_id
_entity_poly.type
_entity_poly.pdbx_seq_one_letter_code
_entity_poly.pdbx_strand_id
1 'polypeptide(L)'
;MKKSAKVCVATTIAFSTLLGASVTGALVQQPTAHAATPSYYNYNGYAGQNASFVLDKHFKNAIKAENVKFNGIKIKSTISNKSVLKYDQYFRNVSKDGKTASLLDMEVKGQLSLTQLKKVYSKELQKIDNGNNNTTGIYYY
;
A
#
# COMPACT_ATOMS: atom_id res chain seq x y z
N MET A 1 -16.22 13.26 -20.28
CA MET A 1 -16.51 12.31 -19.18
C MET A 1 -15.25 12.18 -18.33
N LYS A 2 -15.31 12.56 -17.05
CA LYS A 2 -14.19 12.41 -16.13
C LYS A 2 -14.11 10.95 -15.68
N LYS A 3 -13.03 10.26 -16.03
CA LYS A 3 -12.80 8.87 -15.60
C LYS A 3 -12.32 8.89 -14.15
N SER A 4 -13.02 8.21 -13.27
CA SER A 4 -12.58 7.95 -11.90
C SER A 4 -11.87 6.61 -11.83
N ALA A 5 -10.78 6.54 -11.07
CA ALA A 5 -10.06 5.31 -10.79
C ALA A 5 -10.25 4.92 -9.32
N LYS A 6 -10.61 3.66 -9.07
CA LYS A 6 -10.63 3.09 -7.71
C LYS A 6 -9.27 2.47 -7.42
N VAL A 7 -8.68 2.84 -6.30
CA VAL A 7 -7.42 2.31 -5.83
C VAL A 7 -7.68 1.49 -4.57
N CYS A 8 -7.37 0.20 -4.63
CA CYS A 8 -7.41 -0.69 -3.48
C CYS A 8 -5.97 -1.07 -3.11
N VAL A 9 -5.62 -0.88 -1.87
CA VAL A 9 -4.32 -1.26 -1.33
C VAL A 9 -4.52 -2.45 -0.40
N ALA A 10 -4.01 -3.60 -0.79
CA ALA A 10 -3.99 -4.82 0.04
C ALA A 10 -2.55 -5.26 0.24
N THR A 11 -2.19 -5.57 1.47
CA THR A 11 -0.88 -6.11 1.82
C THR A 11 -1.00 -7.57 2.22
N THR A 12 -0.32 -8.44 1.47
CA THR A 12 -0.14 -9.85 1.82
C THR A 12 1.30 -10.06 2.24
N ILE A 13 1.53 -10.55 3.45
CA ILE A 13 2.88 -10.84 3.95
C ILE A 13 3.26 -12.25 3.55
N ALA A 14 4.32 -12.39 2.75
CA ALA A 14 5.05 -13.65 2.65
C ALA A 14 6.22 -13.61 3.65
N PHE A 15 6.09 -14.33 4.75
CA PHE A 15 7.21 -14.58 5.65
C PHE A 15 8.13 -15.62 5.02
N SER A 16 9.27 -15.20 4.50
CA SER A 16 10.39 -16.09 4.25
C SER A 16 11.30 -16.11 5.48
N THR A 17 11.15 -17.13 6.32
CA THR A 17 12.11 -17.44 7.39
C THR A 17 13.35 -18.03 6.77
N LEU A 18 14.41 -17.25 6.71
CA LEU A 18 15.74 -17.74 6.38
C LEU A 18 16.38 -18.30 7.66
N LEU A 19 16.33 -19.61 7.82
CA LEU A 19 17.08 -20.33 8.86
C LEU A 19 18.58 -20.33 8.51
N GLY A 20 19.35 -19.81 9.44
CA GLY A 20 20.78 -19.67 9.33
C GLY A 20 21.57 -20.97 9.31
N ALA A 21 22.63 -21.00 8.54
CA ALA A 21 23.73 -21.94 8.68
C ALA A 21 24.87 -21.25 9.44
N SER A 22 25.25 -21.82 10.56
CA SER A 22 26.42 -21.44 11.33
C SER A 22 27.71 -21.88 10.62
N VAL A 23 28.59 -20.94 10.30
CA VAL A 23 29.97 -21.23 9.91
C VAL A 23 30.91 -20.49 10.85
N THR A 24 31.68 -21.24 11.58
CA THR A 24 32.75 -20.77 12.48
C THR A 24 33.97 -20.32 11.67
N GLY A 25 34.50 -19.15 12.02
CA GLY A 25 35.90 -18.79 11.80
C GLY A 25 36.15 -17.76 10.70
N ALA A 26 36.33 -16.55 11.12
CA ALA A 26 37.24 -15.48 10.75
C ALA A 26 36.62 -14.13 11.12
N LEU A 27 37.30 -13.37 11.93
CA LEU A 27 36.94 -11.97 12.26
C LEU A 27 37.10 -11.10 11.01
N VAL A 28 36.12 -11.16 10.13
CA VAL A 28 35.91 -10.12 9.12
C VAL A 28 35.03 -9.08 9.79
N GLN A 29 35.56 -7.90 10.04
CA GLN A 29 34.75 -6.74 10.39
C GLN A 29 33.75 -6.54 9.26
N GLN A 30 32.54 -7.06 9.44
CA GLN A 30 31.43 -6.73 8.57
C GLN A 30 31.18 -5.24 8.73
N PRO A 31 31.13 -4.47 7.62
CA PRO A 31 30.59 -3.14 7.68
C PRO A 31 29.20 -3.26 8.30
N THR A 32 28.96 -2.56 9.39
CA THR A 32 27.63 -2.44 9.97
C THR A 32 26.73 -1.83 8.90
N ALA A 33 25.97 -2.69 8.23
CA ALA A 33 24.95 -2.24 7.34
C ALA A 33 23.96 -1.45 8.20
N HIS A 34 24.01 -0.13 8.13
CA HIS A 34 22.94 0.70 8.69
C HIS A 34 21.67 0.26 8.00
N ALA A 35 20.77 -0.39 8.75
CA ALA A 35 19.46 -0.74 8.24
C ALA A 35 18.82 0.57 7.72
N ALA A 36 18.62 0.67 6.43
CA ALA A 36 17.97 1.82 5.84
C ALA A 36 16.62 2.01 6.54
N THR A 37 16.35 3.23 7.02
CA THR A 37 15.06 3.55 7.63
C THR A 37 13.95 3.18 6.63
N PRO A 38 12.98 2.33 6.99
CA PRO A 38 11.92 1.94 6.06
C PRO A 38 11.20 3.18 5.55
N SER A 39 10.94 3.23 4.25
CA SER A 39 10.16 4.31 3.65
C SER A 39 8.85 4.47 4.40
N TYR A 40 8.49 5.70 4.74
CA TYR A 40 7.29 6.05 5.47
C TYR A 40 6.44 7.02 4.66
N TYR A 41 5.13 6.83 4.69
CA TYR A 41 4.20 7.75 4.04
C TYR A 41 2.97 7.98 4.93
N ASN A 42 2.61 9.24 5.13
CA ASN A 42 1.44 9.64 5.89
C ASN A 42 0.56 10.57 5.05
N TYR A 43 -0.67 10.17 4.81
CA TYR A 43 -1.66 10.94 4.09
C TYR A 43 -2.77 11.38 5.03
N ASN A 44 -3.15 12.66 4.98
CA ASN A 44 -4.26 13.21 5.76
C ASN A 44 -5.21 13.97 4.84
N GLY A 45 -6.50 13.74 5.01
CA GLY A 45 -7.56 14.38 4.26
C GLY A 45 -8.21 13.50 3.20
N TYR A 46 -8.88 14.12 2.24
CA TYR A 46 -9.59 13.45 1.15
C TYR A 46 -8.65 13.03 0.04
N ALA A 47 -8.65 11.76 -0.32
CA ALA A 47 -7.82 11.22 -1.40
C ALA A 47 -8.35 11.59 -2.79
N GLY A 48 -9.66 11.75 -2.94
CA GLY A 48 -10.32 12.01 -4.21
C GLY A 48 -9.96 13.34 -4.87
N GLN A 49 -9.35 14.28 -4.13
CA GLN A 49 -9.02 15.61 -4.68
C GLN A 49 -7.62 15.69 -5.28
N ASN A 50 -6.73 14.78 -4.93
CA ASN A 50 -5.34 14.78 -5.40
C ASN A 50 -4.82 13.36 -5.66
N ALA A 51 -4.79 12.98 -6.93
CA ALA A 51 -4.33 11.67 -7.36
C ALA A 51 -2.79 11.55 -7.46
N SER A 52 -2.04 12.63 -7.37
CA SER A 52 -0.61 12.65 -7.67
C SER A 52 0.22 11.77 -6.73
N PHE A 53 -0.20 11.62 -5.49
CA PHE A 53 0.51 10.80 -4.51
C PHE A 53 0.57 9.30 -4.92
N VAL A 54 -0.39 8.83 -5.69
CA VAL A 54 -0.42 7.44 -6.18
C VAL A 54 0.78 7.15 -7.10
N LEU A 55 1.29 8.16 -7.78
CA LEU A 55 2.46 8.04 -8.66
C LEU A 55 3.80 8.27 -7.94
N ASP A 56 3.76 8.63 -6.66
CA ASP A 56 4.94 8.90 -5.86
C ASP A 56 5.69 7.61 -5.51
N LYS A 57 6.99 7.57 -5.80
CA LYS A 57 7.86 6.44 -5.45
C LYS A 57 7.97 6.24 -3.93
N HIS A 58 7.91 7.31 -3.13
CA HIS A 58 7.92 7.22 -1.67
C HIS A 58 6.67 6.50 -1.17
N PHE A 59 5.50 6.84 -1.74
CA PHE A 59 4.25 6.15 -1.44
C PHE A 59 4.35 4.65 -1.77
N LYS A 60 4.79 4.32 -3.00
CA LYS A 60 4.99 2.93 -3.42
C LYS A 60 5.93 2.17 -2.47
N ASN A 61 7.08 2.76 -2.15
CA ASN A 61 8.07 2.13 -1.28
C ASN A 61 7.56 1.97 0.16
N ALA A 62 6.80 2.93 0.65
CA ALA A 62 6.16 2.86 1.96
C ALA A 62 5.10 1.76 2.04
N ILE A 63 4.32 1.55 0.95
CA ILE A 63 3.39 0.41 0.86
C ILE A 63 4.16 -0.91 0.97
N LYS A 64 5.23 -1.09 0.19
CA LYS A 64 6.08 -2.29 0.25
C LYS A 64 6.68 -2.54 1.63
N ALA A 65 6.96 -1.48 2.37
CA ALA A 65 7.48 -1.55 3.73
C ALA A 65 6.39 -1.68 4.80
N GLU A 66 5.11 -1.81 4.41
CA GLU A 66 3.95 -1.78 5.33
C GLU A 66 3.97 -0.56 6.27
N ASN A 67 4.40 0.57 5.78
CA ASN A 67 4.62 1.77 6.58
C ASN A 67 3.86 2.99 6.05
N VAL A 68 2.61 2.75 5.64
CA VAL A 68 1.70 3.78 5.17
C VAL A 68 0.60 4.02 6.18
N LYS A 69 0.30 5.28 6.45
CA LYS A 69 -0.88 5.70 7.20
C LYS A 69 -1.78 6.58 6.35
N PHE A 70 -3.07 6.33 6.43
CA PHE A 70 -4.10 7.21 5.91
C PHE A 70 -5.00 7.68 7.05
N ASN A 71 -5.05 8.98 7.25
CA ASN A 71 -5.87 9.59 8.30
C ASN A 71 -5.70 8.94 9.68
N GLY A 72 -4.44 8.60 10.03
CA GLY A 72 -4.08 7.98 11.30
C GLY A 72 -4.23 6.46 11.36
N ILE A 73 -4.78 5.81 10.31
CA ILE A 73 -4.93 4.36 10.24
C ILE A 73 -3.77 3.77 9.42
N LYS A 74 -2.97 2.91 10.04
CA LYS A 74 -1.84 2.25 9.38
C LYS A 74 -2.33 1.07 8.55
N ILE A 75 -1.90 0.99 7.29
CA ILE A 75 -2.21 -0.13 6.41
C ILE A 75 -1.19 -1.24 6.65
N LYS A 76 -1.67 -2.34 7.23
CA LYS A 76 -0.89 -3.56 7.47
C LYS A 76 -1.81 -4.74 7.69
N SER A 77 -1.30 -5.95 7.56
CA SER A 77 -2.07 -7.17 7.78
C SER A 77 -2.79 -7.15 9.15
N THR A 78 -4.10 -7.30 9.11
CA THR A 78 -4.97 -7.25 10.30
C THR A 78 -6.14 -8.19 10.07
N ILE A 79 -6.43 -9.05 11.05
CA ILE A 79 -7.59 -9.95 11.01
C ILE A 79 -8.74 -9.29 11.77
N SER A 80 -9.79 -8.91 11.06
CA SER A 80 -11.00 -8.33 11.63
C SER A 80 -12.10 -8.34 10.57
N ASN A 81 -13.35 -8.23 10.97
CA ASN A 81 -14.50 -8.01 10.09
C ASN A 81 -15.06 -6.58 10.19
N LYS A 82 -14.41 -5.72 10.96
CA LYS A 82 -14.82 -4.34 11.14
C LYS A 82 -14.40 -3.49 9.95
N SER A 83 -15.30 -2.61 9.50
CA SER A 83 -15.02 -1.61 8.47
C SER A 83 -15.30 -0.20 8.99
N VAL A 84 -14.56 0.78 8.49
CA VAL A 84 -14.70 2.19 8.88
C VAL A 84 -14.57 3.07 7.63
N LEU A 85 -15.51 3.99 7.46
CA LEU A 85 -15.40 5.08 6.50
C LEU A 85 -14.80 6.29 7.20
N LYS A 86 -13.70 6.83 6.66
CA LYS A 86 -13.08 8.04 7.15
C LYS A 86 -12.69 8.94 5.97
N TYR A 87 -13.26 10.13 5.90
CA TYR A 87 -13.23 10.98 4.71
C TYR A 87 -13.88 10.26 3.50
N ASP A 88 -13.17 10.14 2.37
CA ASP A 88 -13.57 9.39 1.18
C ASP A 88 -12.86 8.01 1.08
N GLN A 89 -12.39 7.48 2.20
CA GLN A 89 -11.60 6.26 2.30
C GLN A 89 -12.36 5.21 3.11
N TYR A 90 -12.53 4.04 2.53
CA TYR A 90 -13.19 2.91 3.17
C TYR A 90 -12.15 1.88 3.61
N PHE A 91 -11.98 1.77 4.92
CA PHE A 91 -11.04 0.84 5.55
C PHE A 91 -11.76 -0.46 5.91
N ARG A 92 -11.17 -1.60 5.53
CA ARG A 92 -11.67 -2.92 5.90
C ARG A 92 -10.69 -3.67 6.78
N ASN A 93 -11.23 -4.62 7.53
CA ASN A 93 -10.48 -5.38 8.53
C ASN A 93 -9.76 -4.46 9.52
N VAL A 94 -10.51 -3.51 10.06
CA VAL A 94 -9.97 -2.52 11.01
C VAL A 94 -9.79 -3.18 12.36
N SER A 95 -8.61 -3.00 12.97
CA SER A 95 -8.31 -3.50 14.31
C SER A 95 -9.30 -3.00 15.37
N LYS A 96 -9.37 -3.71 16.50
CA LYS A 96 -10.28 -3.36 17.60
C LYS A 96 -10.04 -1.93 18.11
N ASP A 97 -8.80 -1.50 18.17
CA ASP A 97 -8.39 -0.15 18.58
C ASP A 97 -8.52 0.91 17.47
N GLY A 98 -8.89 0.53 16.25
CA GLY A 98 -9.09 1.43 15.13
C GLY A 98 -7.80 1.98 14.50
N LYS A 99 -6.62 1.48 14.88
CA LYS A 99 -5.33 2.04 14.47
C LYS A 99 -4.71 1.38 13.24
N THR A 100 -5.17 0.18 12.88
CA THR A 100 -4.68 -0.55 11.71
C THR A 100 -5.82 -1.09 10.87
N ALA A 101 -5.59 -1.26 9.56
CA ALA A 101 -6.50 -1.91 8.62
C ALA A 101 -5.72 -2.68 7.58
N SER A 102 -6.25 -3.80 7.09
CA SER A 102 -5.57 -4.59 6.07
C SER A 102 -5.93 -4.17 4.64
N LEU A 103 -7.02 -3.46 4.45
CA LEU A 103 -7.48 -3.02 3.14
C LEU A 103 -7.97 -1.58 3.20
N LEU A 104 -7.64 -0.83 2.17
CA LEU A 104 -8.11 0.52 1.94
C LEU A 104 -8.69 0.63 0.53
N ASP A 105 -9.97 0.97 0.45
CA ASP A 105 -10.64 1.34 -0.79
C ASP A 105 -10.78 2.87 -0.83
N MET A 106 -10.36 3.47 -1.93
CA MET A 106 -10.53 4.90 -2.18
C MET A 106 -10.73 5.18 -3.65
N GLU A 107 -11.54 6.17 -3.95
CA GLU A 107 -11.71 6.70 -5.30
C GLU A 107 -10.81 7.92 -5.47
N VAL A 108 -9.89 7.84 -6.42
CA VAL A 108 -8.96 8.93 -6.72
C VAL A 108 -9.44 9.64 -7.98
N LYS A 109 -9.78 10.92 -7.84
CA LYS A 109 -10.19 11.77 -8.96
C LYS A 109 -8.98 12.50 -9.51
N GLY A 110 -8.80 12.48 -10.82
CA GLY A 110 -7.71 13.20 -11.47
C GLY A 110 -7.29 12.54 -12.77
N GLN A 111 -6.25 13.10 -13.38
CA GLN A 111 -5.70 12.57 -14.62
C GLN A 111 -4.62 11.52 -14.32
N LEU A 112 -5.05 10.31 -13.94
CA LEU A 112 -4.17 9.16 -13.86
C LEU A 112 -4.31 8.35 -15.14
N SER A 113 -3.28 8.23 -15.93
CA SER A 113 -3.27 7.32 -17.07
C SER A 113 -2.82 5.92 -16.64
N LEU A 114 -3.38 4.90 -17.29
CA LEU A 114 -2.97 3.51 -17.08
C LEU A 114 -1.45 3.33 -17.35
N THR A 115 -0.91 4.07 -18.32
CA THR A 115 0.53 4.05 -18.65
C THR A 115 1.39 4.56 -17.49
N GLN A 116 0.99 5.64 -16.83
CA GLN A 116 1.68 6.16 -15.65
C GLN A 116 1.66 5.16 -14.49
N LEU A 117 0.50 4.55 -14.25
CA LEU A 117 0.35 3.54 -13.21
C LEU A 117 1.20 2.29 -13.50
N LYS A 118 1.20 1.80 -14.74
CA LYS A 118 2.08 0.68 -15.15
C LYS A 118 3.55 1.00 -14.98
N LYS A 119 3.96 2.24 -15.25
CA LYS A 119 5.35 2.68 -15.05
C LYS A 119 5.77 2.64 -13.58
N VAL A 120 4.88 3.00 -12.66
CA VAL A 120 5.17 3.03 -11.22
C VAL A 120 5.03 1.64 -10.60
N TYR A 121 3.93 0.92 -10.86
CA TYR A 121 3.57 -0.32 -10.17
C TYR A 121 3.91 -1.59 -10.93
N SER A 122 4.13 -1.51 -12.26
CA SER A 122 4.60 -2.65 -13.06
C SER A 122 3.76 -3.93 -12.85
N LYS A 123 4.37 -4.98 -12.29
CA LYS A 123 3.73 -6.29 -12.06
C LYS A 123 2.72 -6.29 -10.92
N GLU A 124 2.77 -5.30 -10.05
CA GLU A 124 1.90 -5.17 -8.89
C GLU A 124 0.53 -4.56 -9.25
N LEU A 125 0.37 -4.14 -10.52
CA LEU A 125 -0.87 -3.59 -11.04
C LEU A 125 -1.75 -4.71 -11.60
N GLN A 126 -2.89 -4.96 -10.98
CA GLN A 126 -3.89 -5.89 -11.50
C GLN A 126 -5.13 -5.14 -11.96
N LYS A 127 -5.64 -5.50 -13.14
CA LYS A 127 -6.93 -5.02 -13.63
C LYS A 127 -8.04 -5.84 -12.98
N ILE A 128 -8.97 -5.16 -12.34
CA ILE A 128 -10.21 -5.79 -11.90
C ILE A 128 -11.29 -5.49 -12.92
N ASP A 129 -11.85 -6.54 -13.46
CA ASP A 129 -13.01 -6.46 -14.32
C ASP A 129 -14.27 -6.65 -13.47
N ASN A 130 -14.88 -5.57 -13.06
CA ASN A 130 -16.12 -5.58 -12.28
C ASN A 130 -17.36 -5.67 -13.19
N GLY A 131 -17.24 -6.32 -14.34
CA GLY A 131 -18.35 -6.80 -15.17
C GLY A 131 -19.31 -5.75 -15.74
N ASN A 132 -19.40 -4.54 -15.22
CA ASN A 132 -20.45 -3.60 -15.65
C ASN A 132 -20.11 -2.11 -15.63
N ASN A 133 -18.91 -1.69 -15.28
CA ASN A 133 -18.54 -0.28 -15.40
C ASN A 133 -17.05 -0.13 -15.67
N ASN A 134 -16.70 0.79 -16.54
CA ASN A 134 -15.33 1.21 -16.91
C ASN A 134 -14.43 1.65 -15.72
N THR A 135 -14.55 1.00 -14.60
CA THR A 135 -13.77 1.28 -13.41
C THR A 135 -12.57 0.34 -13.40
N THR A 136 -11.39 0.87 -13.64
CA THR A 136 -10.14 0.13 -13.48
C THR A 136 -9.76 0.20 -12.01
N GLY A 137 -9.80 -0.92 -11.32
CA GLY A 137 -9.27 -1.07 -9.97
C GLY A 137 -7.79 -1.43 -10.03
N ILE A 138 -7.00 -0.88 -9.12
CA ILE A 138 -5.62 -1.22 -8.92
C ILE A 138 -5.53 -1.94 -7.59
N TYR A 139 -5.08 -3.19 -7.61
CA TYR A 139 -4.74 -3.93 -6.40
C TYR A 139 -3.23 -3.97 -6.28
N TYR A 140 -2.76 -3.77 -5.07
CA TYR A 140 -1.40 -3.98 -4.67
C TYR A 140 -1.38 -5.15 -3.69
N TYR A 141 -0.69 -6.24 -4.05
CA TYR A 141 -0.45 -7.39 -3.19
C TYR A 141 0.95 -7.35 -2.63
#